data_bc62cf5d077e5f484c7e6041020d5ba3
#
_entry.id   bc62cf5d077e5f484c7e6041020d5ba3
#
_cell.length_a   1.000
_cell.length_b   1.000
_cell.length_c   1.000
_cell.angle_alpha   90.00
_cell.angle_beta   90.00
_cell.angle_gamma   90.00
#
_symmetry.space_group_name_H-M   'P 1'
#
loop_
_entity.id
_entity.type
_entity.pdbx_description
1 polymer ?
#
loop_
_entity_poly.entity_id
_entity_poly.type
_entity_poly.pdbx_seq_one_letter_code
_entity_poly.pdbx_strand_id
1 'polypeptide(L)'
;ETVFKKVMSKAKFWQMIGRGTRLCPGLMDGKDKDKFYIFDFCGNFEFFRMNKGRPTANMIALQGAIFHLKAQIAFKLQDLAYQTTDLIAFRKTLVEDMVHKVQELNKENFAVRQHLKYVELYANPDNYNALTYEDTLLMGQELAPLITPEEDDAKALRFDALMYGIELAYLAGKKYAKARSDLFKKVSAVASVANIPEIMVQAELIDKILHTDYVETAGINEFEHIRENLRDLIKYIPVSKVHYDTNFDDEILSVDWKESELENDDLKNYKAKAEFYVRQHMDDAVIAKLKSNVPLTAEDVQALEKALWSEVGTKQD
;
A
#
# COMPACT_ATOMS: atom_id res chain seq x y z
N GLU A 1 4.86 -14.08 21.48
CA GLU A 1 4.46 -14.02 20.07
C GLU A 1 5.33 -13.01 19.35
N THR A 2 5.88 -13.38 18.20
CA THR A 2 6.82 -12.53 17.46
C THR A 2 6.18 -12.07 16.15
N VAL A 3 6.15 -10.75 15.93
CA VAL A 3 5.52 -10.13 14.76
C VAL A 3 6.61 -9.55 13.86
N PHE A 4 6.97 -10.28 12.80
CA PHE A 4 7.95 -9.88 11.79
C PHE A 4 7.33 -9.26 10.54
N LYS A 5 6.00 -9.16 10.48
CA LYS A 5 5.27 -8.63 9.33
C LYS A 5 4.45 -7.42 9.73
N LYS A 6 4.43 -6.39 8.88
CA LYS A 6 3.52 -5.26 9.08
C LYS A 6 2.07 -5.74 8.93
N VAL A 7 1.30 -5.60 10.01
CA VAL A 7 -0.11 -5.98 10.04
C VAL A 7 -0.95 -4.76 9.65
N MET A 8 -1.74 -4.90 8.59
CA MET A 8 -2.50 -3.80 8.02
C MET A 8 -3.95 -3.73 8.51
N SER A 9 -4.42 -4.77 9.19
CA SER A 9 -5.77 -4.86 9.74
C SER A 9 -5.75 -4.86 11.26
N LYS A 10 -6.43 -3.88 11.86
CA LYS A 10 -6.57 -3.79 13.32
C LYS A 10 -7.22 -5.05 13.91
N ALA A 11 -8.22 -5.60 13.24
CA ALA A 11 -8.87 -6.84 13.66
C ALA A 11 -7.89 -8.02 13.66
N LYS A 12 -7.11 -8.18 12.59
CA LYS A 12 -6.08 -9.22 12.49
C LYS A 12 -4.99 -9.06 13.55
N PHE A 13 -4.54 -7.83 13.79
CA PHE A 13 -3.56 -7.53 14.85
C PHE A 13 -4.07 -7.94 16.23
N TRP A 14 -5.31 -7.55 16.59
CA TRP A 14 -5.91 -7.94 17.86
C TRP A 14 -6.21 -9.43 17.97
N GLN A 15 -6.54 -10.11 16.86
CA GLN A 15 -6.67 -11.57 16.84
C GLN A 15 -5.34 -12.28 17.14
N MET A 16 -4.23 -11.76 16.61
CA MET A 16 -2.89 -12.30 16.90
C MET A 16 -2.57 -12.13 18.39
N ILE A 17 -2.76 -10.93 18.94
CA ILE A 17 -2.59 -10.68 20.38
C ILE A 17 -3.51 -11.58 21.21
N GLY A 18 -4.77 -11.75 20.82
CA GLY A 18 -5.75 -12.59 21.49
C GLY A 18 -5.37 -14.08 21.54
N ARG A 19 -4.52 -14.56 20.63
CA ARG A 19 -3.96 -15.92 20.75
C ARG A 19 -2.97 -16.03 21.91
N GLY A 20 -2.16 -14.99 22.13
CA GLY A 20 -1.24 -14.91 23.27
C GLY A 20 -1.94 -14.83 24.63
N THR A 21 -3.17 -14.31 24.70
CA THR A 21 -3.93 -14.18 25.96
C THR A 21 -4.62 -15.48 26.40
N ARG A 22 -4.60 -16.56 25.59
CA ARG A 22 -5.23 -17.81 25.95
C ARG A 22 -4.63 -18.39 27.22
N LEU A 23 -5.49 -18.83 28.14
CA LEU A 23 -5.08 -19.50 29.33
C LEU A 23 -4.45 -20.85 29.00
N CYS A 24 -3.38 -21.20 29.69
CA CYS A 24 -2.73 -22.48 29.58
C CYS A 24 -2.34 -22.95 31.00
N PRO A 25 -3.20 -23.73 31.63
CA PRO A 25 -2.92 -24.27 32.97
C PRO A 25 -1.71 -25.21 32.93
N GLY A 26 -0.82 -25.10 33.93
CA GLY A 26 0.32 -25.99 34.07
C GLY A 26 1.42 -25.85 33.01
N LEU A 27 1.50 -24.73 32.28
CA LEU A 27 2.42 -24.53 31.18
C LEU A 27 3.90 -24.66 31.55
N MET A 28 4.30 -24.14 32.74
CA MET A 28 5.69 -24.15 33.19
C MET A 28 5.75 -24.68 34.63
N ASP A 29 6.33 -25.85 34.81
CA ASP A 29 6.55 -26.49 36.11
C ASP A 29 5.29 -26.54 37.02
N GLY A 30 4.13 -26.78 36.41
CA GLY A 30 2.84 -26.82 37.12
C GLY A 30 2.22 -25.47 37.46
N LYS A 31 2.82 -24.37 36.98
CA LYS A 31 2.25 -23.01 37.13
C LYS A 31 1.43 -22.64 35.89
N ASP A 32 0.34 -21.95 36.14
CA ASP A 32 -0.50 -21.43 35.09
C ASP A 32 0.21 -20.27 34.38
N LYS A 33 -0.10 -20.10 33.08
CA LYS A 33 0.39 -18.98 32.32
C LYS A 33 -0.21 -17.67 32.85
N ASP A 34 0.63 -16.79 33.41
CA ASP A 34 0.26 -15.48 33.94
C ASP A 34 0.53 -14.32 32.99
N LYS A 35 1.41 -14.50 31.99
CA LYS A 35 1.82 -13.47 31.03
C LYS A 35 2.31 -14.07 29.72
N PHE A 36 2.43 -13.22 28.71
CA PHE A 36 3.11 -13.51 27.47
C PHE A 36 3.84 -12.26 26.97
N TYR A 37 4.83 -12.45 26.15
CA TYR A 37 5.60 -11.36 25.56
C TYR A 37 5.25 -11.23 24.08
N ILE A 38 5.23 -9.98 23.60
CA ILE A 38 5.06 -9.67 22.19
C ILE A 38 6.30 -8.92 21.74
N PHE A 39 6.97 -9.43 20.71
CA PHE A 39 8.09 -8.78 20.05
C PHE A 39 7.59 -8.22 18.73
N ASP A 40 7.41 -6.91 18.65
CA ASP A 40 6.91 -6.23 17.48
C ASP A 40 8.06 -5.51 16.74
N PHE A 41 8.61 -6.17 15.75
CA PHE A 41 9.72 -5.65 14.94
C PHE A 41 9.27 -4.68 13.86
N CYS A 42 7.98 -4.62 13.56
CA CYS A 42 7.43 -3.78 12.49
C CYS A 42 6.72 -2.52 12.99
N GLY A 43 6.75 -2.26 14.31
CA GLY A 43 6.10 -1.09 14.90
C GLY A 43 4.56 -1.11 14.80
N ASN A 44 3.95 -2.30 14.77
CA ASN A 44 2.49 -2.44 14.65
C ASN A 44 1.74 -1.81 15.82
N PHE A 45 2.28 -1.90 17.04
CA PHE A 45 1.67 -1.24 18.21
C PHE A 45 1.68 0.28 18.07
N GLU A 46 2.79 0.84 17.65
CA GLU A 46 2.91 2.29 17.44
C GLU A 46 2.00 2.74 16.32
N PHE A 47 1.97 2.01 15.20
CA PHE A 47 1.09 2.24 14.08
C PHE A 47 -0.39 2.28 14.50
N PHE A 48 -0.87 1.29 15.27
CA PHE A 48 -2.26 1.24 15.71
C PHE A 48 -2.58 2.16 16.89
N ARG A 49 -1.56 2.62 17.65
CA ARG A 49 -1.72 3.59 18.74
C ARG A 49 -1.83 5.01 18.24
N MET A 50 -1.02 5.38 17.25
CA MET A 50 -1.03 6.71 16.66
C MET A 50 -2.23 6.94 15.75
N ASN A 51 -2.67 5.93 15.04
CA ASN A 51 -3.84 6.01 14.17
C ASN A 51 -5.15 5.82 14.94
N LYS A 52 -5.61 6.88 15.60
CA LYS A 52 -6.92 6.89 16.28
C LYS A 52 -8.10 6.86 15.29
N GLY A 53 -7.94 7.34 14.08
CA GLY A 53 -8.87 7.16 12.96
C GLY A 53 -8.45 5.93 12.15
N ARG A 54 -9.24 4.90 12.12
CA ARG A 54 -9.05 3.57 11.53
C ARG A 54 -8.45 3.57 10.11
N PRO A 55 -7.13 3.55 9.87
CA PRO A 55 -6.63 3.21 8.55
C PRO A 55 -6.92 1.72 8.33
N THR A 56 -7.73 1.44 7.35
CA THR A 56 -7.92 0.08 6.85
C THR A 56 -6.70 -0.32 6.02
N ALA A 57 -6.43 -1.62 5.86
CA ALA A 57 -5.39 -2.11 4.95
C ALA A 57 -5.50 -1.47 3.55
N ASN A 58 -6.74 -1.19 3.11
CA ASN A 58 -7.02 -0.51 1.85
C ASN A 58 -6.54 0.96 1.82
N MET A 59 -6.53 1.68 2.95
CA MET A 59 -6.05 3.07 2.99
C MET A 59 -4.53 3.15 2.85
N ILE A 60 -3.81 2.22 3.47
CA ILE A 60 -2.34 2.17 3.41
C ILE A 60 -1.90 1.83 1.98
N ALA A 61 -2.52 0.84 1.37
CA ALA A 61 -2.28 0.49 -0.03
C ALA A 61 -2.63 1.66 -0.98
N LEU A 62 -3.67 2.43 -0.64
CA LEU A 62 -4.13 3.57 -1.43
C LEU A 62 -3.15 4.75 -1.34
N GLN A 63 -2.62 5.07 -0.17
CA GLN A 63 -1.60 6.11 0.00
C GLN A 63 -0.31 5.76 -0.74
N GLY A 64 0.14 4.51 -0.68
CA GLY A 64 1.27 4.03 -1.47
C GLY A 64 1.01 4.13 -2.97
N ALA A 65 -0.20 3.77 -3.43
CA ALA A 65 -0.59 3.91 -4.83
C ALA A 65 -0.59 5.38 -5.29
N ILE A 66 -1.10 6.30 -4.47
CA ILE A 66 -1.06 7.75 -4.75
C ILE A 66 0.38 8.24 -4.84
N PHE A 67 1.24 7.84 -3.90
CA PHE A 67 2.66 8.19 -3.93
C PHE A 67 3.32 7.75 -5.24
N HIS A 68 3.07 6.53 -5.68
CA HIS A 68 3.60 6.02 -6.94
C HIS A 68 3.03 6.76 -8.16
N LEU A 69 1.73 7.09 -8.17
CA LEU A 69 1.12 7.90 -9.24
C LEU A 69 1.78 9.29 -9.31
N LYS A 70 2.00 9.95 -8.17
CA LYS A 70 2.69 11.25 -8.11
C LYS A 70 4.12 11.17 -8.67
N ALA A 71 4.86 10.10 -8.36
CA ALA A 71 6.20 9.89 -8.91
C ALA A 71 6.18 9.77 -10.44
N GLN A 72 5.24 9.01 -10.98
CA GLN A 72 5.08 8.85 -12.43
C GLN A 72 4.64 10.14 -13.13
N ILE A 73 3.75 10.92 -12.52
CA ILE A 73 3.32 12.23 -13.02
C ILE A 73 4.51 13.21 -13.00
N ALA A 74 5.24 13.29 -11.88
CA ALA A 74 6.40 14.16 -11.75
C ALA A 74 7.50 13.83 -12.77
N PHE A 75 7.69 12.53 -13.09
CA PHE A 75 8.57 12.10 -14.18
C PHE A 75 8.07 12.59 -15.54
N LYS A 76 6.79 12.40 -15.87
CA LYS A 76 6.22 12.82 -17.16
C LYS A 76 6.24 14.34 -17.35
N LEU A 77 6.02 15.11 -16.29
CA LEU A 77 6.04 16.57 -16.33
C LEU A 77 7.45 17.17 -16.59
N GLN A 78 8.49 16.35 -16.65
CA GLN A 78 9.84 16.80 -17.07
C GLN A 78 9.96 17.01 -18.58
N ASP A 79 9.03 16.48 -19.37
CA ASP A 79 9.03 16.66 -20.82
C ASP A 79 8.89 18.14 -21.19
N LEU A 80 9.61 18.55 -22.24
CA LEU A 80 9.60 19.93 -22.73
C LEU A 80 8.20 20.44 -23.09
N ALA A 81 7.30 19.54 -23.48
CA ALA A 81 5.91 19.87 -23.78
C ALA A 81 5.12 20.40 -22.57
N TYR A 82 5.59 20.12 -21.36
CA TYR A 82 4.89 20.46 -20.11
C TYR A 82 5.62 21.53 -19.27
N GLN A 83 6.56 22.27 -19.85
CA GLN A 83 7.35 23.29 -19.15
C GLN A 83 6.63 24.66 -19.10
N THR A 84 5.35 24.66 -18.74
CA THR A 84 4.61 25.89 -18.41
C THR A 84 4.78 26.26 -16.94
N THR A 85 4.60 27.52 -16.58
CA THR A 85 4.74 28.02 -15.21
C THR A 85 3.89 27.21 -14.22
N ASP A 86 2.64 26.92 -14.58
CA ASP A 86 1.69 26.23 -13.73
C ASP A 86 2.06 24.75 -13.53
N LEU A 87 2.49 24.06 -14.61
CA LEU A 87 2.88 22.67 -14.55
C LEU A 87 4.22 22.47 -13.83
N ILE A 88 5.14 23.43 -13.94
CA ILE A 88 6.37 23.45 -13.14
C ILE A 88 6.03 23.58 -11.66
N ALA A 89 5.12 24.51 -11.31
CA ALA A 89 4.66 24.69 -9.94
C ALA A 89 3.96 23.43 -9.42
N PHE A 90 3.07 22.83 -10.22
CA PHE A 90 2.40 21.59 -9.87
C PHE A 90 3.39 20.43 -9.65
N ARG A 91 4.35 20.25 -10.56
CA ARG A 91 5.41 19.25 -10.37
C ARG A 91 6.16 19.46 -9.06
N LYS A 92 6.49 20.72 -8.73
CA LYS A 92 7.18 21.06 -7.49
C LYS A 92 6.37 20.65 -6.27
N THR A 93 5.06 20.94 -6.25
CA THR A 93 4.15 20.52 -5.16
C THR A 93 4.12 19.00 -4.99
N LEU A 94 4.07 18.23 -6.10
CA LEU A 94 4.13 16.77 -6.04
C LEU A 94 5.45 16.26 -5.43
N VAL A 95 6.57 16.86 -5.82
CA VAL A 95 7.89 16.51 -5.30
C VAL A 95 8.02 16.86 -3.83
N GLU A 96 7.59 18.05 -3.41
CA GLU A 96 7.61 18.48 -2.01
C GLU A 96 6.81 17.51 -1.11
N ASP A 97 5.61 17.12 -1.53
CA ASP A 97 4.81 16.14 -0.80
C ASP A 97 5.48 14.76 -0.70
N MET A 98 6.07 14.28 -1.81
CA MET A 98 6.77 13.00 -1.81
C MET A 98 8.00 13.02 -0.91
N VAL A 99 8.81 14.06 -0.99
CA VAL A 99 10.00 14.23 -0.14
C VAL A 99 9.60 14.27 1.34
N HIS A 100 8.57 15.06 1.68
CA HIS A 100 8.06 15.16 3.04
C HIS A 100 7.64 13.78 3.58
N LYS A 101 6.85 13.03 2.83
CA LYS A 101 6.41 11.68 3.21
C LYS A 101 7.56 10.70 3.42
N VAL A 102 8.62 10.79 2.61
CA VAL A 102 9.81 9.95 2.77
C VAL A 102 10.63 10.37 3.99
N GLN A 103 10.75 11.68 4.25
CA GLN A 103 11.46 12.21 5.41
C GLN A 103 10.80 11.87 6.75
N GLU A 104 9.47 11.74 6.77
CA GLU A 104 8.70 11.36 7.95
C GLU A 104 8.76 9.87 8.30
N LEU A 105 9.34 9.03 7.42
CA LEU A 105 9.48 7.61 7.69
C LEU A 105 10.37 7.35 8.91
N ASN A 106 9.83 6.62 9.88
CA ASN A 106 10.61 6.24 11.06
C ASN A 106 11.72 5.24 10.69
N LYS A 107 12.96 5.71 10.64
CA LYS A 107 14.15 4.92 10.26
C LYS A 107 14.47 3.78 11.25
N GLU A 108 13.95 3.85 12.47
CA GLU A 108 14.09 2.77 13.45
C GLU A 108 13.11 1.62 13.21
N ASN A 109 12.09 1.83 12.38
CA ASN A 109 11.15 0.79 12.01
C ASN A 109 11.84 -0.27 11.15
N PHE A 110 11.72 -1.55 11.50
CA PHE A 110 12.34 -2.67 10.80
C PHE A 110 12.01 -2.69 9.29
N ALA A 111 10.75 -2.45 8.93
CA ALA A 111 10.36 -2.40 7.51
C ALA A 111 11.04 -1.26 6.75
N VAL A 112 11.25 -0.10 7.38
CA VAL A 112 11.94 1.05 6.79
C VAL A 112 13.45 0.77 6.69
N ARG A 113 14.04 0.11 7.70
CA ARG A 113 15.46 -0.23 7.71
C ARG A 113 15.88 -1.15 6.57
N GLN A 114 15.00 -2.05 6.13
CA GLN A 114 15.28 -2.91 4.97
C GLN A 114 15.41 -2.11 3.66
N HIS A 115 14.79 -0.94 3.58
CA HIS A 115 14.78 -0.05 2.40
C HIS A 115 15.55 1.25 2.64
N LEU A 116 16.38 1.31 3.70
CA LEU A 116 17.05 2.54 4.17
C LEU A 116 17.82 3.26 3.05
N LYS A 117 18.49 2.51 2.19
CA LYS A 117 19.21 3.04 1.02
C LYS A 117 18.31 3.93 0.14
N TYR A 118 17.10 3.48 -0.12
CA TYR A 118 16.14 4.22 -0.97
C TYR A 118 15.48 5.36 -0.20
N VAL A 119 15.21 5.16 1.09
CA VAL A 119 14.68 6.21 1.97
C VAL A 119 15.68 7.38 2.05
N GLU A 120 16.97 7.11 2.24
CA GLU A 120 18.00 8.16 2.27
C GLU A 120 18.19 8.84 0.91
N LEU A 121 18.14 8.07 -0.17
CA LEU A 121 18.25 8.59 -1.53
C LEU A 121 17.13 9.57 -1.83
N TYR A 122 15.87 9.16 -1.63
CA TYR A 122 14.70 9.96 -2.00
C TYR A 122 14.19 10.89 -0.88
N ALA A 123 14.83 10.92 0.28
CA ALA A 123 14.65 11.99 1.26
C ALA A 123 15.35 13.30 0.84
N ASN A 124 16.29 13.23 -0.12
CA ASN A 124 16.96 14.40 -0.68
C ASN A 124 16.18 14.93 -1.90
N PRO A 125 15.66 16.18 -1.86
CA PRO A 125 14.90 16.77 -2.96
C PRO A 125 15.70 16.90 -4.26
N ASP A 126 17.03 17.00 -4.20
CA ASP A 126 17.87 17.13 -5.39
C ASP A 126 17.77 15.93 -6.33
N ASN A 127 17.47 14.75 -5.79
CA ASN A 127 17.31 13.51 -6.57
C ASN A 127 16.01 13.47 -7.39
N TYR A 128 15.13 14.46 -7.22
CA TYR A 128 13.92 14.63 -8.03
C TYR A 128 14.11 15.60 -9.21
N ASN A 129 15.26 16.29 -9.30
CA ASN A 129 15.49 17.26 -10.35
C ASN A 129 15.50 16.64 -11.75
N ALA A 130 15.97 15.40 -11.86
CA ALA A 130 16.01 14.64 -13.12
C ALA A 130 15.63 13.18 -12.85
N LEU A 131 14.34 12.92 -12.64
CA LEU A 131 13.83 11.56 -12.44
C LEU A 131 13.95 10.73 -13.71
N THR A 132 14.33 9.48 -13.57
CA THR A 132 14.28 8.47 -14.62
C THR A 132 13.05 7.57 -14.46
N TYR A 133 12.75 6.78 -15.49
CA TYR A 133 11.69 5.78 -15.38
C TYR A 133 12.01 4.73 -14.28
N GLU A 134 13.29 4.37 -14.16
CA GLU A 134 13.75 3.45 -13.12
C GLU A 134 13.50 4.00 -11.71
N ASP A 135 13.74 5.30 -11.49
CA ASP A 135 13.41 5.95 -10.21
C ASP A 135 11.93 5.79 -9.86
N THR A 136 11.02 5.94 -10.83
CA THR A 136 9.59 5.76 -10.58
C THR A 136 9.24 4.32 -10.19
N LEU A 137 9.92 3.33 -10.77
CA LEU A 137 9.74 1.92 -10.40
C LEU A 137 10.28 1.64 -9.00
N LEU A 138 11.46 2.14 -8.67
CA LEU A 138 12.06 2.01 -7.34
C LEU A 138 11.18 2.67 -6.27
N MET A 139 10.70 3.88 -6.52
CA MET A 139 9.75 4.55 -5.61
C MET A 139 8.48 3.73 -5.40
N GLY A 140 7.94 3.11 -6.46
CA GLY A 140 6.76 2.26 -6.38
C GLY A 140 6.97 0.95 -5.64
N GLN A 141 8.12 0.33 -5.80
CA GLN A 141 8.43 -0.98 -5.21
C GLN A 141 8.98 -0.88 -3.79
N GLU A 142 9.87 0.09 -3.54
CA GLU A 142 10.65 0.16 -2.32
C GLU A 142 10.08 1.17 -1.30
N LEU A 143 9.48 2.28 -1.75
CA LEU A 143 8.99 3.35 -0.88
C LEU A 143 7.47 3.34 -0.70
N ALA A 144 6.71 3.16 -1.76
CA ALA A 144 5.25 3.22 -1.69
C ALA A 144 4.63 2.30 -0.62
N PRO A 145 5.14 1.06 -0.39
CA PRO A 145 4.64 0.20 0.68
C PRO A 145 4.95 0.72 2.10
N LEU A 146 5.90 1.64 2.24
CA LEU A 146 6.34 2.19 3.52
C LEU A 146 5.56 3.45 3.91
N ILE A 147 4.93 4.13 2.92
CA ILE A 147 4.23 5.39 3.16
C ILE A 147 3.16 5.20 4.22
N THR A 148 3.28 5.98 5.29
CA THR A 148 2.36 5.94 6.42
C THR A 148 1.08 6.67 6.05
N PRO A 149 -0.11 6.12 6.33
CA PRO A 149 -1.34 6.84 6.09
C PRO A 149 -1.48 8.00 7.07
N GLU A 150 -1.72 9.17 6.53
CA GLU A 150 -2.19 10.33 7.28
C GLU A 150 -3.68 10.16 7.63
N GLU A 151 -4.15 10.92 8.63
CA GLU A 151 -5.58 11.02 8.92
C GLU A 151 -6.27 11.75 7.76
N ASP A 152 -6.81 11.01 6.83
CA ASP A 152 -7.58 11.54 5.70
C ASP A 152 -8.82 10.69 5.45
N ASP A 153 -9.81 11.26 4.76
CA ASP A 153 -11.00 10.52 4.37
C ASP A 153 -10.65 9.51 3.26
N ALA A 154 -10.97 8.24 3.51
CA ALA A 154 -10.76 7.16 2.53
C ALA A 154 -11.50 7.42 1.20
N LYS A 155 -12.61 8.16 1.20
CA LYS A 155 -13.33 8.55 -0.01
C LYS A 155 -12.58 9.63 -0.78
N ALA A 156 -12.01 10.63 -0.07
CA ALA A 156 -11.17 11.67 -0.67
C ALA A 156 -9.91 11.07 -1.30
N LEU A 157 -9.22 10.16 -0.60
CA LEU A 157 -8.05 9.47 -1.13
C LEU A 157 -8.36 8.64 -2.39
N ARG A 158 -9.51 7.96 -2.44
CA ARG A 158 -9.95 7.23 -3.64
C ARG A 158 -10.25 8.17 -4.80
N PHE A 159 -10.72 9.37 -4.50
CA PHE A 159 -10.94 10.39 -5.52
C PHE A 159 -9.61 10.94 -6.03
N ASP A 160 -8.66 11.24 -5.14
CA ASP A 160 -7.31 11.63 -5.52
C ASP A 160 -6.65 10.58 -6.42
N ALA A 161 -6.72 9.30 -6.04
CA ALA A 161 -6.17 8.21 -6.86
C ALA A 161 -6.83 8.11 -8.24
N LEU A 162 -8.14 8.37 -8.34
CA LEU A 162 -8.85 8.41 -9.61
C LEU A 162 -8.33 9.58 -10.47
N MET A 163 -8.22 10.79 -9.89
CA MET A 163 -7.79 11.99 -10.62
C MET A 163 -6.34 11.88 -11.08
N TYR A 164 -5.41 11.49 -10.20
CA TYR A 164 -4.01 11.24 -10.60
C TYR A 164 -3.89 10.11 -11.63
N GLY A 165 -4.78 9.12 -11.59
CA GLY A 165 -4.85 8.10 -12.63
C GLY A 165 -5.27 8.65 -14.00
N ILE A 166 -6.21 9.61 -14.04
CA ILE A 166 -6.63 10.33 -15.26
C ILE A 166 -5.48 11.18 -15.79
N GLU A 167 -4.83 11.97 -14.94
CA GLU A 167 -3.70 12.81 -15.28
C GLU A 167 -2.53 12.02 -15.87
N LEU A 168 -2.17 10.91 -15.23
CA LEU A 168 -1.12 10.04 -15.72
C LEU A 168 -1.47 9.44 -17.08
N ALA A 169 -2.72 9.03 -17.27
CA ALA A 169 -3.18 8.50 -18.56
C ALA A 169 -3.16 9.58 -19.65
N TYR A 170 -3.57 10.81 -19.33
CA TYR A 170 -3.46 11.98 -20.21
C TYR A 170 -2.02 12.23 -20.64
N LEU A 171 -1.09 12.36 -19.66
CA LEU A 171 0.34 12.57 -19.92
C LEU A 171 0.99 11.42 -20.70
N ALA A 172 0.47 10.22 -20.57
CA ALA A 172 0.94 9.04 -21.31
C ALA A 172 0.26 8.88 -22.70
N GLY A 173 -0.65 9.76 -23.09
CA GLY A 173 -1.43 9.65 -24.33
C GLY A 173 -2.34 8.42 -24.38
N LYS A 174 -2.73 7.89 -23.20
CA LYS A 174 -3.59 6.71 -23.07
C LYS A 174 -5.06 7.10 -22.93
N LYS A 175 -5.96 6.20 -23.39
CA LYS A 175 -7.40 6.36 -23.19
C LYS A 175 -7.78 6.16 -21.73
N TYR A 176 -8.60 7.06 -21.17
CA TYR A 176 -9.10 6.99 -19.79
C TYR A 176 -10.64 6.99 -19.70
N ALA A 177 -11.32 6.45 -20.71
CA ALA A 177 -12.77 6.45 -20.79
C ALA A 177 -13.47 5.83 -19.57
N LYS A 178 -12.93 4.75 -19.01
CA LYS A 178 -13.47 4.14 -17.78
C LYS A 178 -13.32 5.07 -16.58
N ALA A 179 -12.13 5.61 -16.36
CA ALA A 179 -11.86 6.53 -15.26
C ALA A 179 -12.71 7.80 -15.36
N ARG A 180 -12.91 8.32 -16.59
CA ARG A 180 -13.83 9.42 -16.87
C ARG A 180 -15.27 9.05 -16.49
N SER A 181 -15.76 7.88 -16.88
CA SER A 181 -17.10 7.41 -16.48
C SER A 181 -17.24 7.33 -14.96
N ASP A 182 -16.22 6.89 -14.26
CA ASP A 182 -16.23 6.82 -12.80
C ASP A 182 -16.17 8.21 -12.15
N LEU A 183 -15.47 9.19 -12.77
CA LEU A 183 -15.54 10.59 -12.38
C LEU A 183 -16.94 11.14 -12.51
N PHE A 184 -17.60 10.96 -13.66
CA PHE A 184 -18.97 11.40 -13.87
C PHE A 184 -19.96 10.82 -12.85
N LYS A 185 -19.86 9.52 -12.53
CA LYS A 185 -20.70 8.89 -11.51
C LYS A 185 -20.50 9.53 -10.13
N LYS A 186 -19.26 9.82 -9.75
CA LYS A 186 -18.96 10.46 -8.46
C LYS A 186 -19.48 11.90 -8.41
N VAL A 187 -19.25 12.67 -9.46
CA VAL A 187 -19.72 14.06 -9.54
C VAL A 187 -21.26 14.11 -9.58
N SER A 188 -21.93 13.22 -10.30
CA SER A 188 -23.39 13.09 -10.28
C SER A 188 -23.93 12.74 -8.88
N ALA A 189 -23.22 11.87 -8.14
CA ALA A 189 -23.59 11.54 -6.77
C ALA A 189 -23.40 12.73 -5.80
N VAL A 190 -22.38 13.58 -5.99
CA VAL A 190 -22.22 14.84 -5.26
C VAL A 190 -23.35 15.81 -5.62
N ALA A 191 -23.68 15.93 -6.91
CA ALA A 191 -24.77 16.79 -7.37
C ALA A 191 -26.14 16.39 -6.78
N SER A 192 -26.35 15.11 -6.47
CA SER A 192 -27.61 14.63 -5.86
C SER A 192 -27.85 15.15 -4.43
N VAL A 193 -26.82 15.69 -3.77
CA VAL A 193 -26.87 16.27 -2.42
C VAL A 193 -26.57 17.78 -2.44
N ALA A 194 -27.00 18.47 -3.50
CA ALA A 194 -26.71 19.86 -3.79
C ALA A 194 -27.21 20.89 -2.75
N ASN A 195 -27.99 20.47 -1.77
CA ASN A 195 -28.46 21.32 -0.66
C ASN A 195 -27.40 21.60 0.43
N ILE A 196 -26.23 21.04 0.30
CA ILE A 196 -25.10 21.24 1.22
C ILE A 196 -24.34 22.50 0.79
N PRO A 197 -24.09 23.48 1.70
CA PRO A 197 -23.48 24.75 1.33
C PRO A 197 -22.13 24.64 0.62
N GLU A 198 -21.28 23.69 1.05
CA GLU A 198 -19.97 23.46 0.45
C GLU A 198 -20.08 22.94 -0.99
N ILE A 199 -21.13 22.18 -1.30
CA ILE A 199 -21.43 21.68 -2.66
C ILE A 199 -21.99 22.82 -3.51
N MET A 200 -22.84 23.68 -2.94
CA MET A 200 -23.42 24.82 -3.65
C MET A 200 -22.33 25.79 -4.17
N VAL A 201 -21.23 25.97 -3.43
CA VAL A 201 -20.10 26.79 -3.86
C VAL A 201 -19.46 26.22 -5.15
N GLN A 202 -19.50 24.91 -5.35
CA GLN A 202 -18.92 24.23 -6.50
C GLN A 202 -19.94 23.89 -7.60
N ALA A 203 -21.17 24.42 -7.52
CA ALA A 203 -22.25 24.10 -8.44
C ALA A 203 -21.89 24.37 -9.90
N GLU A 204 -21.20 25.47 -10.19
CA GLU A 204 -20.75 25.80 -11.56
C GLU A 204 -19.75 24.80 -12.11
N LEU A 205 -18.77 24.37 -11.30
CA LEU A 205 -17.81 23.36 -11.70
C LEU A 205 -18.48 22.00 -11.93
N ILE A 206 -19.38 21.62 -11.03
CA ILE A 206 -20.17 20.37 -11.13
C ILE A 206 -20.99 20.37 -12.42
N ASP A 207 -21.66 21.48 -12.73
CA ASP A 207 -22.45 21.63 -13.96
C ASP A 207 -21.60 21.56 -15.22
N LYS A 208 -20.45 22.22 -15.23
CA LYS A 208 -19.49 22.13 -16.35
C LYS A 208 -19.04 20.68 -16.59
N ILE A 209 -18.71 19.94 -15.52
CA ILE A 209 -18.28 18.54 -15.65
C ILE A 209 -19.39 17.67 -16.22
N LEU A 210 -20.65 17.86 -15.79
CA LEU A 210 -21.75 16.95 -16.12
C LEU A 210 -22.39 17.25 -17.47
N HIS A 211 -22.43 18.51 -17.92
CA HIS A 211 -23.25 18.94 -19.03
C HIS A 211 -22.50 19.57 -20.20
N THR A 212 -21.15 19.63 -20.13
CA THR A 212 -20.30 20.16 -21.21
C THR A 212 -19.19 19.18 -21.59
N ASP A 213 -18.43 19.53 -22.60
CA ASP A 213 -17.21 18.82 -23.03
C ASP A 213 -15.96 19.19 -22.21
N TYR A 214 -16.15 19.80 -21.03
CA TYR A 214 -15.09 20.31 -20.18
C TYR A 214 -14.02 19.25 -19.86
N VAL A 215 -14.44 18.03 -19.50
CA VAL A 215 -13.51 16.93 -19.17
C VAL A 215 -12.83 16.36 -20.42
N GLU A 216 -13.48 16.44 -21.61
CA GLU A 216 -12.89 15.99 -22.87
C GLU A 216 -11.78 16.92 -23.37
N THR A 217 -11.94 18.21 -23.11
CA THR A 217 -10.98 19.26 -23.52
C THR A 217 -9.98 19.61 -22.41
N ALA A 218 -10.14 19.03 -21.21
CA ALA A 218 -9.32 19.31 -20.05
C ALA A 218 -7.86 18.89 -20.24
N GLY A 219 -6.96 19.73 -19.70
CA GLY A 219 -5.56 19.39 -19.45
C GLY A 219 -5.29 19.13 -17.98
N ILE A 220 -4.03 19.08 -17.60
CA ILE A 220 -3.61 18.79 -16.22
C ILE A 220 -4.13 19.82 -15.23
N ASN A 221 -4.09 21.11 -15.59
CA ASN A 221 -4.55 22.18 -14.70
C ASN A 221 -6.05 22.06 -14.39
N GLU A 222 -6.86 21.70 -15.38
CA GLU A 222 -8.29 21.47 -15.21
C GLU A 222 -8.57 20.23 -14.36
N PHE A 223 -7.80 19.14 -14.52
CA PHE A 223 -7.92 17.94 -13.70
C PHE A 223 -7.55 18.23 -12.24
N GLU A 224 -6.47 18.95 -11.99
CA GLU A 224 -6.10 19.38 -10.65
C GLU A 224 -7.17 20.32 -10.04
N HIS A 225 -7.71 21.24 -10.82
CA HIS A 225 -8.79 22.08 -10.38
C HIS A 225 -10.02 21.26 -9.95
N ILE A 226 -10.38 20.23 -10.71
CA ILE A 226 -11.45 19.29 -10.32
C ILE A 226 -11.09 18.57 -9.03
N ARG A 227 -9.87 18.04 -8.92
CA ARG A 227 -9.41 17.29 -7.76
C ARG A 227 -9.49 18.13 -6.49
N GLU A 228 -8.87 19.30 -6.48
CA GLU A 228 -8.78 20.18 -5.31
C GLU A 228 -10.15 20.64 -4.82
N ASN A 229 -11.04 20.97 -5.73
CA ASN A 229 -12.35 21.52 -5.36
C ASN A 229 -13.38 20.44 -4.99
N LEU A 230 -13.23 19.20 -5.47
CA LEU A 230 -14.25 18.18 -5.25
C LEU A 230 -13.81 17.06 -4.29
N ARG A 231 -12.51 16.88 -3.99
CA ARG A 231 -12.03 15.78 -3.15
C ARG A 231 -12.73 15.70 -1.79
N ASP A 232 -12.90 16.84 -1.13
CA ASP A 232 -13.49 16.92 0.21
C ASP A 232 -15.01 16.84 0.19
N LEU A 233 -15.64 17.03 -0.97
CA LEU A 233 -17.09 16.90 -1.13
C LEU A 233 -17.54 15.46 -1.30
N ILE A 234 -16.65 14.56 -1.69
CA ILE A 234 -16.94 13.13 -1.87
C ILE A 234 -17.42 12.46 -0.57
N LYS A 235 -17.05 12.99 0.60
CA LYS A 235 -17.53 12.52 1.91
C LYS A 235 -19.06 12.58 2.04
N TYR A 236 -19.70 13.56 1.38
CA TYR A 236 -21.16 13.75 1.43
C TYR A 236 -21.95 12.77 0.57
N ILE A 237 -21.28 12.02 -0.32
CA ILE A 237 -21.97 10.99 -1.12
C ILE A 237 -22.55 9.95 -0.17
N PRO A 238 -23.90 9.73 -0.20
CA PRO A 238 -24.54 8.72 0.61
C PRO A 238 -23.93 7.33 0.31
N VAL A 239 -23.65 6.56 1.34
CA VAL A 239 -23.34 5.14 1.15
C VAL A 239 -24.66 4.46 0.81
N SER A 240 -24.84 4.06 -0.44
CA SER A 240 -25.95 3.20 -0.80
C SER A 240 -25.81 1.92 -0.01
N LYS A 241 -26.69 1.72 0.98
CA LYS A 241 -26.86 0.42 1.61
C LYS A 241 -27.39 -0.51 0.54
N VAL A 242 -26.52 -1.31 -0.05
CA VAL A 242 -27.00 -2.46 -0.83
C VAL A 242 -27.63 -3.38 0.19
N HIS A 243 -28.96 -3.39 0.27
CA HIS A 243 -29.71 -4.43 0.94
C HIS A 243 -29.46 -5.70 0.12
N TYR A 244 -28.62 -6.57 0.62
CA TYR A 244 -28.63 -7.95 0.18
C TYR A 244 -29.77 -8.61 0.94
N ASP A 245 -30.91 -8.80 0.26
CA ASP A 245 -31.87 -9.83 0.66
C ASP A 245 -31.20 -11.18 0.34
N THR A 246 -30.47 -11.69 1.31
CA THR A 246 -29.94 -13.04 1.25
C THR A 246 -31.01 -13.97 1.81
N ASN A 247 -31.85 -14.53 0.94
CA ASN A 247 -32.50 -15.80 1.23
C ASN A 247 -31.40 -16.87 1.13
N PHE A 248 -30.84 -17.24 2.29
CA PHE A 248 -30.00 -18.42 2.40
C PHE A 248 -30.91 -19.65 2.52
N ASP A 249 -31.24 -20.25 1.40
CA ASP A 249 -31.58 -21.66 1.33
C ASP A 249 -30.29 -22.39 0.93
N ASP A 250 -29.40 -22.61 1.90
CA ASP A 250 -28.16 -23.34 1.70
C ASP A 250 -28.44 -24.84 1.73
N GLU A 251 -28.72 -25.45 0.58
CA GLU A 251 -28.43 -26.85 0.35
C GLU A 251 -26.96 -26.96 -0.08
N ILE A 252 -26.13 -27.61 0.77
CA ILE A 252 -24.75 -27.95 0.42
C ILE A 252 -24.80 -29.03 -0.69
N LEU A 253 -24.74 -28.59 -1.95
CA LEU A 253 -24.82 -29.48 -3.11
C LEU A 253 -23.48 -30.15 -3.44
N SER A 254 -22.35 -29.56 -3.05
CA SER A 254 -21.03 -30.17 -3.15
C SER A 254 -20.01 -29.45 -2.27
N VAL A 255 -19.00 -30.17 -1.76
CA VAL A 255 -17.83 -29.60 -1.11
C VAL A 255 -16.65 -29.83 -2.05
N ASP A 256 -16.36 -28.83 -2.87
CA ASP A 256 -15.14 -28.80 -3.66
C ASP A 256 -14.01 -28.23 -2.80
N TRP A 257 -13.07 -29.08 -2.41
CA TRP A 257 -11.83 -28.67 -1.78
C TRP A 257 -10.93 -28.06 -2.86
N LYS A 258 -11.01 -26.74 -3.02
CA LYS A 258 -9.96 -25.99 -3.73
C LYS A 258 -8.87 -25.67 -2.71
N GLU A 259 -7.65 -26.14 -2.98
CA GLU A 259 -6.47 -25.62 -2.28
C GLU A 259 -6.48 -24.10 -2.37
N SER A 260 -6.40 -23.42 -1.22
CA SER A 260 -6.44 -21.96 -1.22
C SER A 260 -5.18 -21.43 -1.92
N GLU A 261 -5.35 -20.49 -2.83
CA GLU A 261 -4.23 -19.78 -3.47
C GLU A 261 -3.29 -19.11 -2.45
N LEU A 262 -3.77 -18.88 -1.22
CA LEU A 262 -3.00 -18.34 -0.09
C LEU A 262 -1.90 -19.30 0.40
N GLU A 263 -2.16 -20.61 0.44
CA GLU A 263 -1.13 -21.59 0.80
C GLU A 263 -0.05 -21.72 -0.28
N ASN A 264 -0.43 -21.58 -1.54
CA ASN A 264 0.51 -21.59 -2.66
C ASN A 264 1.42 -20.34 -2.70
N ASP A 265 0.93 -19.18 -2.29
CA ASP A 265 1.73 -17.95 -2.28
C ASP A 265 2.75 -17.94 -1.13
N ASP A 266 2.40 -18.47 0.04
CA ASP A 266 3.35 -18.58 1.15
C ASP A 266 4.46 -19.62 0.86
N LEU A 267 4.11 -20.73 0.22
CA LEU A 267 5.09 -21.74 -0.25
C LEU A 267 6.00 -21.18 -1.37
N LYS A 268 5.45 -20.42 -2.31
CA LYS A 268 6.23 -19.75 -3.38
C LYS A 268 7.16 -18.71 -2.79
N ASN A 269 6.68 -17.90 -1.82
CA ASN A 269 7.47 -16.90 -1.12
C ASN A 269 8.60 -17.53 -0.30
N TYR A 270 8.33 -18.63 0.40
CA TYR A 270 9.35 -19.38 1.13
C TYR A 270 10.41 -19.96 0.19
N LYS A 271 9.99 -20.58 -0.91
CA LYS A 271 10.89 -21.12 -1.93
C LYS A 271 11.76 -20.02 -2.54
N ALA A 272 11.18 -18.88 -2.89
CA ALA A 272 11.93 -17.75 -3.45
C ALA A 272 12.95 -17.19 -2.46
N LYS A 273 12.61 -17.07 -1.17
CA LYS A 273 13.53 -16.66 -0.10
C LYS A 273 14.67 -17.66 0.09
N ALA A 274 14.36 -18.95 0.12
CA ALA A 274 15.35 -20.01 0.25
C ALA A 274 16.31 -20.04 -0.96
N GLU A 275 15.80 -19.92 -2.18
CA GLU A 275 16.62 -19.81 -3.39
C GLU A 275 17.52 -18.58 -3.38
N PHE A 276 17.00 -17.43 -2.92
CA PHE A 276 17.79 -16.20 -2.77
C PHE A 276 18.90 -16.38 -1.74
N TYR A 277 18.58 -16.95 -0.58
CA TYR A 277 19.58 -17.24 0.46
C TYR A 277 20.69 -18.13 -0.06
N VAL A 278 20.34 -19.24 -0.71
CA VAL A 278 21.33 -20.17 -1.28
C VAL A 278 22.21 -19.49 -2.33
N ARG A 279 21.65 -18.61 -3.17
CA ARG A 279 22.43 -17.84 -4.17
C ARG A 279 23.40 -16.85 -3.54
N GLN A 280 23.00 -16.20 -2.44
CA GLN A 280 23.86 -15.23 -1.74
C GLN A 280 25.01 -15.91 -0.97
N HIS A 281 24.82 -17.16 -0.54
CA HIS A 281 25.77 -17.90 0.29
C HIS A 281 26.40 -19.10 -0.46
N MET A 282 26.61 -18.94 -1.75
CA MET A 282 27.20 -20.00 -2.61
C MET A 282 28.60 -20.44 -2.17
N ASP A 283 29.32 -19.61 -1.46
CA ASP A 283 30.66 -19.87 -0.92
C ASP A 283 30.64 -20.54 0.47
N ASP A 284 29.45 -20.70 1.08
CA ASP A 284 29.29 -21.42 2.34
C ASP A 284 29.63 -22.90 2.14
N ALA A 285 30.43 -23.45 3.09
CA ALA A 285 30.95 -24.82 3.00
C ALA A 285 29.83 -25.86 2.91
N VAL A 286 28.68 -25.65 3.57
CA VAL A 286 27.53 -26.55 3.56
C VAL A 286 26.77 -26.48 2.23
N ILE A 287 26.59 -25.26 1.71
CA ILE A 287 25.96 -25.02 0.41
C ILE A 287 26.83 -25.55 -0.74
N ALA A 288 28.15 -25.40 -0.62
CA ALA A 288 29.10 -25.95 -1.57
C ALA A 288 29.04 -27.50 -1.61
N LYS A 289 28.89 -28.17 -0.47
CA LYS A 289 28.68 -29.63 -0.37
C LYS A 289 27.37 -30.04 -1.07
N LEU A 290 26.27 -29.31 -0.84
CA LEU A 290 24.99 -29.55 -1.51
C LEU A 290 25.13 -29.47 -3.03
N LYS A 291 25.80 -28.44 -3.53
CA LYS A 291 26.01 -28.20 -4.96
C LYS A 291 26.87 -29.30 -5.61
N SER A 292 27.83 -29.82 -4.85
CA SER A 292 28.76 -30.87 -5.32
C SER A 292 28.22 -32.29 -5.11
N ASN A 293 26.98 -32.45 -4.65
CA ASN A 293 26.35 -33.73 -4.33
C ASN A 293 27.14 -34.59 -3.32
N VAL A 294 27.88 -33.90 -2.40
CA VAL A 294 28.60 -34.54 -1.32
C VAL A 294 27.64 -34.81 -0.16
N PRO A 295 27.64 -36.01 0.45
CA PRO A 295 26.78 -36.34 1.58
C PRO A 295 26.96 -35.36 2.73
N LEU A 296 25.85 -34.83 3.26
CA LEU A 296 25.83 -33.93 4.41
C LEU A 296 25.93 -34.75 5.70
N THR A 297 26.69 -34.23 6.66
CA THR A 297 26.68 -34.78 8.03
C THR A 297 25.48 -34.22 8.81
N ALA A 298 25.16 -34.83 9.96
CA ALA A 298 24.09 -34.34 10.84
C ALA A 298 24.37 -32.89 11.33
N GLU A 299 25.63 -32.53 11.50
CA GLU A 299 26.07 -31.19 11.89
C GLU A 299 25.85 -30.18 10.74
N ASP A 300 26.16 -30.58 9.50
CA ASP A 300 25.91 -29.76 8.30
C ASP A 300 24.41 -29.47 8.14
N VAL A 301 23.55 -30.47 8.37
CA VAL A 301 22.09 -30.29 8.28
C VAL A 301 21.58 -29.35 9.36
N GLN A 302 22.05 -29.49 10.61
CA GLN A 302 21.67 -28.58 11.70
C GLN A 302 22.15 -27.15 11.45
N ALA A 303 23.35 -26.96 10.91
CA ALA A 303 23.86 -25.64 10.56
C ALA A 303 23.03 -25.00 9.46
N LEU A 304 22.65 -25.75 8.43
CA LEU A 304 21.82 -25.29 7.34
C LEU A 304 20.39 -24.95 7.80
N GLU A 305 19.78 -25.82 8.61
CA GLU A 305 18.46 -25.56 9.21
C GLU A 305 18.48 -24.29 10.07
N LYS A 306 19.47 -24.13 10.92
CA LYS A 306 19.60 -22.94 11.77
C LYS A 306 19.76 -21.67 10.94
N ALA A 307 20.56 -21.71 9.88
CA ALA A 307 20.76 -20.58 8.98
C ALA A 307 19.48 -20.24 8.21
N LEU A 308 18.80 -21.24 7.65
CA LEU A 308 17.54 -21.04 6.96
C LEU A 308 16.45 -20.53 7.90
N TRP A 309 16.33 -21.04 9.12
CA TRP A 309 15.34 -20.58 10.08
C TRP A 309 15.58 -19.15 10.55
N SER A 310 16.86 -18.72 10.63
CA SER A 310 17.17 -17.35 11.02
C SER A 310 16.87 -16.33 9.92
N GLU A 311 17.03 -16.70 8.63
CA GLU A 311 16.97 -15.78 7.49
C GLU A 311 15.68 -15.92 6.68
N VAL A 312 15.13 -17.11 6.57
CA VAL A 312 14.00 -17.41 5.69
C VAL A 312 12.70 -17.64 6.48
N GLY A 313 12.80 -18.02 7.76
CA GLY A 313 11.67 -18.41 8.59
C GLY A 313 11.41 -19.91 8.59
N THR A 314 10.49 -20.34 9.44
CA THR A 314 10.08 -21.74 9.52
C THR A 314 8.92 -22.05 8.57
N LYS A 315 8.68 -23.34 8.28
CA LYS A 315 7.56 -23.80 7.43
C LYS A 315 6.18 -23.44 8.01
N GLN A 316 6.14 -22.99 9.28
CA GLN A 316 4.92 -22.57 9.99
C GLN A 316 4.73 -21.05 9.98
N ASP A 317 5.71 -20.29 9.53
CA ASP A 317 5.70 -18.85 9.34
C ASP A 317 5.31 -18.47 7.91
#